data_0677d8e5b41e105a78b3075de0546056
#
_entry.id   0677d8e5b41e105a78b3075de0546056
#
_cell.length_a   1.000
_cell.length_b   1.000
_cell.length_c   1.000
_cell.angle_alpha   90.00
_cell.angle_beta   90.00
_cell.angle_gamma   90.00
#
_symmetry.space_group_name_H-M   'P 1'
#
loop_
_entity.id
_entity.type
_entity.pdbx_description
1 polymer ?
#
loop_
_entity_poly.entity_id
_entity_poly.type
_entity_poly.pdbx_seq_one_letter_code
_entity_poly.pdbx_strand_id
1 'polypeptide(L)'
;MDSVRIDKWLWAARFFKTRALAARACELGRIQSNERPAKPAREVRIGDSLRVTNDGGDFQVEVLLLSEVRGPASVAQTLYRETEASRELRLKVAAERKAMRQFEELPAGKPSKRDRRRIIQFRGRP
;
A
#
# COMPACT_ATOMS: atom_id res chain seq x y z
N MET A 1 -13.83 18.42 14.80
CA MET A 1 -13.96 17.03 14.35
C MET A 1 -13.06 16.17 15.20
N ASP A 2 -13.65 15.28 15.98
CA ASP A 2 -12.88 14.46 16.90
C ASP A 2 -12.59 13.08 16.35
N SER A 3 -13.35 12.65 15.36
CA SER A 3 -13.15 11.34 14.75
C SER A 3 -13.80 11.35 13.35
N VAL A 4 -13.39 10.38 12.52
CA VAL A 4 -13.96 10.22 11.18
C VAL A 4 -13.93 8.73 10.86
N ARG A 5 -14.88 8.27 10.06
CA ARG A 5 -14.93 6.87 9.66
C ARG A 5 -13.62 6.49 8.97
N ILE A 6 -13.13 5.30 9.29
CA ILE A 6 -11.84 4.85 8.77
C ILE A 6 -11.84 4.75 7.25
N ASP A 7 -12.96 4.33 6.65
CA ASP A 7 -13.03 4.24 5.19
C ASP A 7 -12.91 5.62 4.55
N LYS A 8 -13.52 6.65 5.15
CA LYS A 8 -13.38 8.01 4.66
C LYS A 8 -11.97 8.52 4.83
N TRP A 9 -11.37 8.26 5.99
CA TRP A 9 -10.03 8.73 6.28
C TRP A 9 -9.00 8.11 5.34
N LEU A 10 -9.12 6.80 5.09
CA LEU A 10 -8.21 6.09 4.18
C LEU A 10 -8.32 6.65 2.77
N TRP A 11 -9.53 6.97 2.34
CA TRP A 11 -9.74 7.60 1.05
C TRP A 11 -9.18 9.02 1.01
N ALA A 12 -9.42 9.81 2.06
CA ALA A 12 -8.90 11.17 2.15
C ALA A 12 -7.38 11.19 2.19
N ALA A 13 -6.76 10.22 2.86
CA ALA A 13 -5.30 10.11 2.95
C ALA A 13 -4.69 9.47 1.72
N ARG A 14 -5.50 9.14 0.72
CA ARG A 14 -5.08 8.58 -0.56
C ARG A 14 -4.44 7.20 -0.51
N PHE A 15 -4.76 6.42 0.51
CA PHE A 15 -4.35 5.02 0.53
C PHE A 15 -5.16 4.20 -0.46
N PHE A 16 -6.36 4.65 -0.80
CA PHE A 16 -7.24 3.99 -1.76
C PHE A 16 -7.84 5.01 -2.70
N LYS A 17 -8.08 4.61 -3.93
CA LYS A 17 -8.62 5.51 -4.96
C LYS A 17 -10.07 5.90 -4.70
N THR A 18 -10.83 5.02 -4.08
CA THR A 18 -12.24 5.27 -3.78
C THR A 18 -12.53 4.84 -2.36
N ARG A 19 -13.59 5.42 -1.81
CA ARG A 19 -14.05 5.04 -0.48
C ARG A 19 -14.54 3.60 -0.45
N ALA A 20 -15.11 3.14 -1.56
CA ALA A 20 -15.58 1.75 -1.66
C ALA A 20 -14.41 0.77 -1.55
N LEU A 21 -13.28 1.09 -2.17
CA LEU A 21 -12.09 0.25 -2.06
C LEU A 21 -11.55 0.24 -0.63
N ALA A 22 -11.59 1.38 0.04
CA ALA A 22 -11.17 1.47 1.43
C ALA A 22 -12.06 0.60 2.33
N ALA A 23 -13.36 0.68 2.13
CA ALA A 23 -14.31 -0.13 2.89
C ALA A 23 -14.09 -1.61 2.64
N ARG A 24 -13.84 -1.97 1.39
CA ARG A 24 -13.58 -3.37 1.02
C ARG A 24 -12.32 -3.89 1.69
N ALA A 25 -11.27 -3.07 1.73
CA ALA A 25 -10.03 -3.46 2.39
C ALA A 25 -10.27 -3.72 3.88
N CYS A 26 -11.09 -2.91 4.53
CA CYS A 26 -11.45 -3.14 5.92
C CYS A 26 -12.18 -4.47 6.07
N GLU A 27 -13.12 -4.76 5.18
CA GLU A 27 -13.88 -6.00 5.23
C GLU A 27 -13.00 -7.22 5.02
N LEU A 28 -11.95 -7.06 4.24
CA LEU A 28 -11.02 -8.15 3.96
C LEU A 28 -9.95 -8.32 5.04
N GLY A 29 -10.00 -7.51 6.09
CA GLY A 29 -9.03 -7.59 7.17
C GLY A 29 -7.68 -7.00 6.87
N ARG A 30 -7.60 -6.16 5.85
CA ARG A 30 -6.33 -5.53 5.44
C ARG A 30 -6.03 -4.25 6.21
N ILE A 31 -6.97 -3.79 7.02
CA ILE A 31 -6.80 -2.58 7.79
C ILE A 31 -6.91 -2.93 9.28
N GLN A 32 -5.93 -2.48 10.05
CA GLN A 32 -5.95 -2.66 11.49
C GLN A 32 -5.83 -1.31 12.16
N SER A 33 -6.54 -1.14 13.25
CA SER A 33 -6.47 0.06 14.08
C SER A 33 -6.06 -0.37 15.48
N ASN A 34 -4.94 0.14 15.94
CA ASN A 34 -4.40 -0.21 17.27
C ASN A 34 -4.27 -1.73 17.43
N GLU A 35 -3.75 -2.37 16.37
CA GLU A 35 -3.46 -3.80 16.32
C GLU A 35 -4.68 -4.70 16.23
N ARG A 36 -5.85 -4.14 15.95
CA ARG A 36 -7.08 -4.93 15.80
C ARG A 36 -7.70 -4.67 14.44
N PRO A 37 -8.29 -5.69 13.81
CA PRO A 37 -8.97 -5.47 12.53
C PRO A 37 -10.03 -4.40 12.67
N ALA A 38 -10.10 -3.52 11.70
CA ALA A 38 -11.03 -2.41 11.72
C ALA A 38 -12.13 -2.63 10.69
N LYS A 39 -13.38 -2.39 11.11
CA LYS A 39 -14.51 -2.41 10.19
C LYS A 39 -14.63 -1.04 9.51
N PRO A 40 -15.26 -0.97 8.33
CA PRO A 40 -15.35 0.31 7.61
C PRO A 40 -15.95 1.46 8.41
N ALA A 41 -16.87 1.16 9.29
CA ALA A 41 -17.55 2.18 10.09
C ALA A 41 -16.79 2.58 11.34
N ARG A 42 -15.66 1.94 11.62
CA ARG A 42 -14.89 2.30 12.81
C ARG A 42 -14.36 3.71 12.66
N GLU A 43 -14.39 4.45 13.75
CA GLU A 43 -13.92 5.83 13.74
C GLU A 43 -12.44 5.90 14.10
N VAL A 44 -11.74 6.78 13.40
CA VAL A 44 -10.32 7.03 13.59
C VAL A 44 -10.17 8.35 14.33
N ARG A 45 -9.21 8.41 15.24
CA ARG A 45 -8.90 9.62 15.99
C ARG A 45 -7.42 9.95 15.82
N ILE A 46 -7.10 11.21 16.08
CA ILE A 46 -5.70 11.63 16.06
C ILE A 46 -4.93 10.82 17.11
N GLY A 47 -3.78 10.31 16.72
CA GLY A 47 -2.95 9.47 17.58
C GLY A 47 -3.16 7.98 17.39
N ASP A 48 -4.18 7.58 16.64
CA ASP A 48 -4.40 6.16 16.39
C ASP A 48 -3.28 5.60 15.52
N SER A 49 -2.94 4.35 15.78
CA SER A 49 -1.96 3.63 14.98
C SER A 49 -2.70 2.73 14.00
N LEU A 50 -2.45 2.89 12.73
CA LEU A 50 -3.11 2.11 11.69
C LEU A 50 -2.11 1.28 10.92
N ARG A 51 -2.53 0.07 10.57
CA ARG A 51 -1.78 -0.76 9.63
C ARG A 51 -2.64 -0.89 8.38
N VAL A 52 -2.09 -0.48 7.26
CA VAL A 52 -2.82 -0.45 6.00
C VAL A 52 -2.09 -1.33 5.00
N THR A 53 -2.79 -2.31 4.44
CA THR A 53 -2.25 -3.16 3.38
C THR A 53 -2.99 -2.82 2.10
N ASN A 54 -2.25 -2.36 1.11
CA ASN A 54 -2.82 -2.05 -0.20
C ASN A 54 -1.86 -2.52 -1.29
N ASP A 55 -2.12 -2.13 -2.53
CA ASP A 55 -1.29 -2.55 -3.66
C ASP A 55 0.16 -2.07 -3.56
N GLY A 56 0.39 -1.02 -2.80
CA GLY A 56 1.73 -0.49 -2.58
C GLY A 56 2.51 -1.19 -1.48
N GLY A 57 1.87 -2.09 -0.73
CA GLY A 57 2.49 -2.84 0.34
C GLY A 57 1.83 -2.57 1.69
N ASP A 58 2.57 -2.88 2.75
CA ASP A 58 2.11 -2.67 4.12
C ASP A 58 2.66 -1.37 4.67
N PHE A 59 1.78 -0.58 5.27
CA PHE A 59 2.16 0.68 5.89
C PHE A 59 1.71 0.69 7.35
N GLN A 60 2.58 1.13 8.24
CA GLN A 60 2.18 1.40 9.61
C GLN A 60 2.29 2.90 9.80
N VAL A 61 1.19 3.53 10.13
CA VAL A 61 1.12 4.98 10.20
C VAL A 61 0.44 5.45 11.47
N GLU A 62 0.78 6.65 11.88
CA GLU A 62 0.11 7.31 12.98
C GLU A 62 -0.77 8.40 12.41
N VAL A 63 -2.00 8.48 12.89
CA VAL A 63 -2.96 9.50 12.43
C VAL A 63 -2.58 10.83 13.05
N LEU A 64 -2.27 11.81 12.22
CA LEU A 64 -1.90 13.15 12.67
C LEU A 64 -3.05 14.13 12.56
N LEU A 65 -3.83 14.02 11.50
CA LEU A 65 -4.97 14.91 11.25
C LEU A 65 -6.13 14.11 10.71
N LEU A 66 -7.33 14.62 10.90
CA LEU A 66 -8.53 14.00 10.38
C LEU A 66 -9.05 14.80 9.19
N SER A 67 -9.63 14.10 8.21
CA SER A 67 -10.26 14.74 7.06
C SER A 67 -11.32 13.84 6.49
N GLU A 68 -12.39 14.45 6.02
CA GLU A 68 -13.47 13.76 5.32
C GLU A 68 -13.42 14.07 3.83
N VAL A 69 -12.48 14.89 3.42
CA VAL A 69 -12.36 15.34 2.03
C VAL A 69 -11.04 14.90 1.45
N ARG A 70 -11.09 14.36 0.23
CA ARG A 70 -9.88 13.94 -0.45
C ARG A 70 -9.26 15.12 -1.17
N GLY A 71 -8.15 15.59 -0.63
CA GLY A 71 -7.42 16.70 -1.23
C GLY A 71 -6.25 16.24 -2.08
N PRO A 72 -5.37 17.17 -2.46
CA PRO A 72 -4.15 16.84 -3.20
C PRO A 72 -3.24 15.93 -2.38
N ALA A 73 -2.32 15.24 -3.05
CA ALA A 73 -1.41 14.34 -2.38
C ALA A 73 -0.58 15.04 -1.30
N SER A 74 -0.20 16.28 -1.52
CA SER A 74 0.57 17.03 -0.54
C SER A 74 -0.21 17.23 0.76
N VAL A 75 -1.51 17.44 0.67
CA VAL A 75 -2.38 17.57 1.85
C VAL A 75 -2.58 16.21 2.49
N ALA A 76 -2.78 15.18 1.66
CA ALA A 76 -2.99 13.82 2.17
C ALA A 76 -1.82 13.36 3.02
N GLN A 77 -0.62 13.71 2.63
CA GLN A 77 0.59 13.33 3.37
C GLN A 77 0.68 13.99 4.75
N THR A 78 -0.06 15.04 4.99
CA THR A 78 -0.09 15.68 6.31
C THR A 78 -1.04 14.99 7.27
N LEU A 79 -1.89 14.10 6.78
CA LEU A 79 -2.88 13.42 7.60
C LEU A 79 -2.28 12.31 8.45
N TYR A 80 -1.10 11.83 8.07
CA TYR A 80 -0.48 10.71 8.76
C TYR A 80 1.04 10.80 8.71
N ARG A 81 1.67 10.00 9.56
CA ARG A 81 3.11 9.83 9.55
C ARG A 81 3.41 8.33 9.54
N GLU A 82 4.13 7.88 8.54
CA GLU A 82 4.55 6.49 8.49
C GLU A 82 5.65 6.26 9.51
N THR A 83 5.59 5.14 10.26
CA THR A 83 6.64 4.85 11.24
C THR A 83 7.94 4.54 10.51
N GLU A 84 9.05 4.80 11.18
CA GLU A 84 10.36 4.57 10.61
C GLU A 84 10.58 3.10 10.29
N ALA A 85 10.15 2.24 11.19
CA ALA A 85 10.26 0.80 10.99
C ALA A 85 9.47 0.34 9.75
N SER A 86 8.27 0.88 9.54
CA SER A 86 7.45 0.55 8.40
C SER A 86 8.12 1.00 7.10
N ARG A 87 8.66 2.20 7.11
CA ARG A 87 9.33 2.76 5.95
C ARG A 87 10.57 1.94 5.58
N GLU A 88 11.37 1.58 6.57
CA GLU A 88 12.57 0.79 6.35
C GLU A 88 12.23 -0.58 5.80
N LEU A 89 11.23 -1.24 6.38
CA LEU A 89 10.81 -2.54 5.91
C LEU A 89 10.30 -2.47 4.47
N ARG A 90 9.52 -1.46 4.15
CA ARG A 90 8.98 -1.28 2.81
C ARG A 90 10.10 -1.06 1.78
N LEU A 91 11.09 -0.26 2.14
CA LEU A 91 12.24 -0.01 1.27
C LEU A 91 13.08 -1.25 1.09
N LYS A 92 13.24 -2.03 2.16
CA LYS A 92 13.99 -3.27 2.10
C LYS A 92 13.33 -4.29 1.18
N VAL A 93 12.02 -4.45 1.31
CA VAL A 93 11.27 -5.37 0.47
C VAL A 93 11.32 -4.93 -0.99
N ALA A 94 11.20 -3.63 -1.25
CA ALA A 94 11.30 -3.09 -2.60
C ALA A 94 12.68 -3.34 -3.20
N ALA A 95 13.72 -3.17 -2.40
CA ALA A 95 15.09 -3.42 -2.85
C ALA A 95 15.30 -4.89 -3.18
N GLU A 96 14.77 -5.77 -2.35
CA GLU A 96 14.87 -7.21 -2.59
C GLU A 96 14.16 -7.61 -3.87
N ARG A 97 12.98 -7.06 -4.10
CA ARG A 97 12.22 -7.34 -5.33
C ARG A 97 12.98 -6.85 -6.55
N LYS A 98 13.59 -5.69 -6.44
CA LYS A 98 14.37 -5.13 -7.55
C LYS A 98 15.58 -6.00 -7.82
N ALA A 99 16.25 -6.44 -6.78
CA ALA A 99 17.42 -7.30 -6.93
C ALA A 99 17.05 -8.62 -7.57
N MET A 100 15.94 -9.20 -7.16
CA MET A 100 15.48 -10.45 -7.76
C MET A 100 15.14 -10.27 -9.23
N ARG A 101 14.51 -9.17 -9.57
CA ARG A 101 14.17 -8.89 -10.96
C ARG A 101 15.42 -8.74 -11.81
N GLN A 102 16.40 -8.03 -11.30
CA GLN A 102 17.66 -7.86 -12.02
C GLN A 102 18.37 -9.20 -12.21
N PHE A 103 18.29 -10.05 -11.21
CA PHE A 103 18.90 -11.35 -11.29
C PHE A 103 18.20 -12.21 -12.34
N GLU A 104 16.89 -12.14 -12.40
CA GLU A 104 16.12 -12.89 -13.38
C GLU A 104 16.35 -12.38 -14.78
N GLU A 105 16.62 -11.11 -14.93
CA GLU A 105 16.85 -10.51 -16.22
C GLU A 105 18.25 -10.67 -16.72
N LEU A 106 19.17 -11.16 -15.90
CA LEU A 106 20.50 -11.40 -16.37
C LEU A 106 20.44 -12.46 -17.43
N PRO A 107 21.06 -12.19 -18.53
CA PRO A 107 21.02 -13.10 -19.64
C PRO A 107 21.88 -14.24 -19.36
N ALA A 108 22.06 -14.54 -18.28
CA ALA A 108 22.85 -15.60 -17.96
C ALA A 108 22.51 -16.52 -18.91
N GLY A 109 22.98 -16.28 -19.79
CA GLY A 109 22.65 -17.10 -20.65
C GLY A 109 21.32 -16.76 -21.02
N LYS A 110 20.99 -15.83 -21.09
CA LYS A 110 19.92 -15.58 -21.40
C LYS A 110 19.62 -15.09 -22.34
N PRO A 111 18.80 -15.17 -22.49
CA PRO A 111 18.36 -15.34 -23.76
C PRO A 111 18.32 -14.06 -24.43
N SER A 112 18.50 -14.11 -25.65
CA SER A 112 18.38 -12.99 -26.51
C SER A 112 16.93 -12.55 -26.50
N LYS A 113 16.70 -11.42 -27.11
CA LYS A 113 15.40 -10.92 -27.29
C LYS A 113 14.51 -11.89 -28.01
N ARG A 114 15.06 -12.56 -28.96
CA ARG A 114 14.34 -13.53 -29.70
C ARG A 114 13.96 -14.71 -28.84
N ASP A 115 14.88 -15.17 -28.05
CA ASP A 115 14.61 -16.27 -27.18
C ASP A 115 13.58 -15.91 -26.17
N ARG A 116 13.58 -14.67 -25.74
CA ARG A 116 12.57 -14.21 -24.85
C ARG A 116 11.21 -14.27 -25.48
N ARG A 117 11.12 -13.94 -26.72
CA ARG A 117 9.86 -14.03 -27.41
C ARG A 117 9.46 -15.47 -27.57
N ARG A 118 10.42 -16.34 -27.82
CA ARG A 118 10.11 -17.73 -27.89
C ARG A 118 9.70 -18.26 -26.58
N ILE A 119 10.39 -17.87 -25.56
CA ILE A 119 10.06 -18.27 -24.24
C ILE A 119 8.69 -17.78 -23.90
N ILE A 120 8.38 -16.60 -24.30
CA ILE A 120 7.07 -16.06 -24.11
C ILE A 120 6.08 -16.79 -24.97
N GLN A 121 6.52 -17.28 -26.07
CA GLN A 121 5.71 -18.08 -26.92
C GLN A 121 5.69 -19.51 -26.48
N PHE A 122 6.71 -19.94 -25.84
CA PHE A 122 6.80 -21.18 -25.30
C PHE A 122 6.04 -21.18 -24.13
N ARG A 123 6.16 -20.20 -23.59
CA ARG A 123 5.58 -19.86 -22.57
C ARG A 123 4.61 -19.13 -22.95
N GLY A 124 4.65 -18.77 -23.83
CA GLY A 124 4.59 -18.41 -24.77
C GLY A 124 5.13 -18.19 -25.97
N ARG A 125 5.84 -18.40 -26.49
CA ARG A 125 6.57 -18.29 -27.40
C ARG A 125 7.08 -18.71 -27.80
N PRO A 126 7.03 -18.93 -27.83
CA PRO A 126 8.15 -19.02 -28.33
C PRO A 126 8.15 -18.65 -28.96
#